data_bfc73c1f366fdee4508241467e9c4e38
#
_entry.id   bfc73c1f366fdee4508241467e9c4e38
#
_cell.length_a   1.000
_cell.length_b   1.000
_cell.length_c   1.000
_cell.angle_alpha   90.00
_cell.angle_beta   90.00
_cell.angle_gamma   90.00
#
_symmetry.space_group_name_H-M   'P 1'
#
loop_
_entity.id
_entity.type
_entity.pdbx_description
1 polymer ?
#
loop_
_entity_poly.entity_id
_entity_poly.type
_entity_poly.pdbx_seq_one_letter_code
_entity_poly.pdbx_strand_id
1 'polypeptide(L)'
;MPILRNAVGGLVKNFFLFRLMRLFAGFGTAVLLSGCFFTVTPERPAGDIPAAASGDSSWFQVTPGDGLSCLRVFLPPASFRRPVPAVVIFPGGAYAVLALEKEGSAYAEFLNRFGIAGIVVRYPLGSMFGHFSRHPKMVDTARRAVQLTRHYAPQLGIDPKRVGVMGSSAGGHLAGLCIVCGDAADPRSQDPVTRQSSKPDFAILCYPVVSMAAECTHRRSRDNLLGSDPAPEVLKQLSLEESMPDHAPPVFLWTTGEDRTVDPENTLLLDRTLTRKKIPHRTIIYEKGPHGMGLLSASQREKYPETAKWPQEMIGFLRRQGFLGDR
;
A
#
# COMPACT_ATOMS: atom_id res chain seq x y z
N MET A 1 -39.50 -51.20 28.07
CA MET A 1 -40.22 -52.09 27.11
C MET A 1 -41.12 -51.20 26.26
N PRO A 2 -41.26 -51.41 24.97
CA PRO A 2 -40.33 -51.74 23.87
C PRO A 2 -40.48 -50.70 22.75
N ILE A 3 -39.86 -50.60 21.67
CA ILE A 3 -39.29 -51.40 20.61
C ILE A 3 -38.86 -50.46 19.47
N LEU A 4 -37.70 -50.58 19.02
CA LEU A 4 -37.11 -50.52 17.68
C LEU A 4 -38.06 -50.45 16.46
N ARG A 5 -37.66 -49.60 15.50
CA ARG A 5 -37.63 -49.74 14.02
C ARG A 5 -37.82 -48.37 13.39
N ASN A 6 -37.11 -47.87 12.40
CA ASN A 6 -36.29 -48.46 11.36
C ASN A 6 -35.27 -47.40 10.88
N ALA A 7 -34.03 -47.80 10.75
CA ALA A 7 -33.07 -47.22 9.85
C ALA A 7 -33.35 -47.77 8.42
N VAL A 8 -32.92 -47.04 7.42
CA VAL A 8 -32.75 -47.34 5.99
C VAL A 8 -33.59 -46.39 5.11
N GLY A 9 -32.89 -45.53 4.43
CA GLY A 9 -33.48 -44.68 3.36
C GLY A 9 -32.79 -43.34 3.17
N GLY A 10 -31.52 -43.30 2.77
CA GLY A 10 -30.87 -42.02 2.53
C GLY A 10 -29.46 -42.06 1.92
N LEU A 11 -29.15 -43.14 1.26
CA LEU A 11 -27.79 -43.30 0.70
C LEU A 11 -27.82 -43.68 -0.79
N VAL A 12 -28.51 -42.95 -1.63
CA VAL A 12 -28.42 -43.07 -3.10
C VAL A 12 -28.95 -41.77 -3.72
N LYS A 13 -28.21 -40.67 -3.65
CA LYS A 13 -28.45 -39.48 -4.50
C LYS A 13 -27.22 -38.56 -4.71
N ASN A 14 -26.01 -38.99 -4.34
CA ASN A 14 -24.81 -38.16 -4.55
C ASN A 14 -23.77 -38.81 -5.47
N PHE A 15 -24.11 -39.70 -6.38
CA PHE A 15 -23.16 -40.34 -7.30
C PHE A 15 -23.38 -40.00 -8.79
N PHE A 16 -24.24 -39.04 -9.12
CA PHE A 16 -24.51 -38.69 -10.52
C PHE A 16 -24.03 -37.29 -10.95
N LEU A 17 -23.39 -36.48 -10.07
CA LEU A 17 -22.94 -35.16 -10.41
C LEU A 17 -21.42 -35.02 -10.70
N PHE A 18 -20.66 -36.12 -10.60
CA PHE A 18 -19.20 -36.08 -10.79
C PHE A 18 -18.71 -36.69 -12.13
N ARG A 19 -19.61 -37.03 -13.06
CA ARG A 19 -19.21 -37.66 -14.35
C ARG A 19 -19.54 -36.86 -15.61
N LEU A 20 -19.96 -35.56 -15.48
CA LEU A 20 -20.29 -34.71 -16.63
C LEU A 20 -19.36 -33.51 -16.81
N MET A 21 -18.19 -33.46 -16.17
CA MET A 21 -17.20 -32.40 -16.32
C MET A 21 -15.89 -32.85 -16.99
N ARG A 22 -15.93 -33.83 -17.89
CA ARG A 22 -14.75 -34.24 -18.65
C ARG A 22 -15.00 -34.37 -20.15
N LEU A 23 -15.83 -33.52 -20.75
CA LEU A 23 -15.97 -33.52 -22.25
C LEU A 23 -16.50 -32.15 -22.72
N PHE A 24 -15.76 -31.06 -22.47
CA PHE A 24 -15.83 -29.82 -23.26
C PHE A 24 -14.53 -29.01 -23.06
N ALA A 25 -13.44 -29.55 -23.64
CA ALA A 25 -12.30 -28.73 -24.02
C ALA A 25 -12.57 -28.21 -25.44
N GLY A 26 -12.84 -26.92 -25.58
CA GLY A 26 -12.96 -26.28 -26.88
C GLY A 26 -14.37 -25.77 -27.15
N PHE A 27 -14.65 -24.55 -26.76
CA PHE A 27 -15.39 -23.49 -27.42
C PHE A 27 -15.79 -22.45 -26.36
N GLY A 28 -15.20 -21.27 -26.47
CA GLY A 28 -15.52 -20.15 -25.59
C GLY A 28 -16.92 -19.65 -25.82
N THR A 29 -17.72 -19.71 -24.77
CA THR A 29 -18.97 -18.92 -24.66
C THR A 29 -18.72 -17.82 -23.65
N ALA A 30 -18.55 -16.60 -24.13
CA ALA A 30 -18.48 -15.39 -23.32
C ALA A 30 -19.88 -15.17 -22.70
N VAL A 31 -19.97 -15.29 -21.39
CA VAL A 31 -21.10 -14.77 -20.62
C VAL A 31 -20.76 -13.33 -20.26
N LEU A 32 -21.42 -12.39 -20.94
CA LEU A 32 -21.39 -10.95 -20.64
C LEU A 32 -22.11 -10.72 -19.27
N LEU A 33 -21.34 -10.67 -18.21
CA LEU A 33 -21.73 -10.00 -16.98
C LEU A 33 -20.91 -8.70 -16.92
N SER A 34 -21.60 -7.55 -16.99
CA SER A 34 -21.01 -6.23 -16.86
C SER A 34 -20.42 -6.06 -15.47
N GLY A 35 -19.10 -6.13 -15.36
CA GLY A 35 -18.33 -5.98 -14.13
C GLY A 35 -16.88 -6.29 -14.40
N CYS A 36 -16.02 -5.32 -14.29
CA CYS A 36 -14.56 -5.28 -14.32
C CYS A 36 -13.85 -6.61 -14.64
N PHE A 37 -13.38 -6.75 -15.86
CA PHE A 37 -12.42 -7.80 -16.23
C PHE A 37 -11.08 -7.51 -15.53
N PHE A 38 -10.77 -8.26 -14.48
CA PHE A 38 -9.40 -8.41 -14.01
C PHE A 38 -8.71 -9.43 -14.91
N THR A 39 -7.89 -8.98 -15.85
CA THR A 39 -6.91 -9.85 -16.48
C THR A 39 -5.85 -10.18 -15.43
N VAL A 40 -5.92 -11.39 -14.88
CA VAL A 40 -4.85 -11.94 -14.04
C VAL A 40 -3.71 -12.28 -14.99
N THR A 41 -2.76 -11.36 -15.17
CA THR A 41 -1.48 -11.69 -15.79
C THR A 41 -0.74 -12.67 -14.87
N PRO A 42 -0.06 -13.70 -15.41
CA PRO A 42 0.67 -14.66 -14.58
C PRO A 42 1.74 -13.94 -13.76
N GLU A 43 1.67 -14.10 -12.44
CA GLU A 43 2.60 -13.51 -11.47
C GLU A 43 3.93 -14.27 -11.50
N ARG A 44 5.04 -13.55 -11.62
CA ARG A 44 6.39 -14.13 -11.53
C ARG A 44 6.82 -14.26 -10.06
N PRO A 45 7.55 -15.32 -9.68
CA PRO A 45 8.13 -15.44 -8.35
C PRO A 45 9.03 -14.25 -8.00
N ALA A 46 9.09 -13.86 -6.71
CA ALA A 46 9.89 -12.73 -6.24
C ALA A 46 11.41 -12.85 -6.49
N GLY A 47 11.89 -14.04 -6.89
CA GLY A 47 13.29 -14.29 -7.27
C GLY A 47 13.72 -13.76 -8.64
N ASP A 48 12.77 -13.36 -9.48
CA ASP A 48 13.02 -13.03 -10.89
C ASP A 48 12.66 -11.57 -11.25
N ILE A 49 12.99 -10.58 -10.39
CA ILE A 49 12.87 -9.19 -10.79
C ILE A 49 13.97 -8.92 -11.83
N PRO A 50 13.65 -8.75 -13.14
CA PRO A 50 14.67 -8.59 -14.16
C PRO A 50 15.40 -7.26 -14.00
N ALA A 51 16.70 -7.25 -14.29
CA ALA A 51 17.55 -6.05 -14.30
C ALA A 51 17.11 -4.97 -15.31
N ALA A 52 16.15 -5.27 -16.19
CA ALA A 52 15.67 -4.38 -17.26
C ALA A 52 14.15 -4.26 -17.22
N ALA A 53 13.59 -3.67 -16.15
CA ALA A 53 12.15 -3.39 -16.08
C ALA A 53 11.75 -2.03 -16.71
N SER A 54 12.48 -1.55 -17.72
CA SER A 54 12.03 -0.42 -18.53
C SER A 54 10.99 -0.92 -19.54
N GLY A 55 9.71 -0.81 -19.20
CA GLY A 55 8.58 -1.12 -20.08
C GLY A 55 7.82 -2.41 -19.80
N ASP A 56 8.29 -3.33 -18.95
CA ASP A 56 7.53 -4.51 -18.57
C ASP A 56 6.57 -4.18 -17.42
N SER A 57 5.26 -4.35 -17.65
CA SER A 57 4.19 -4.08 -16.71
C SER A 57 3.91 -5.25 -15.75
N SER A 58 4.83 -6.16 -15.56
CA SER A 58 4.67 -7.38 -14.77
C SER A 58 4.56 -7.09 -13.26
N TRP A 59 3.69 -7.86 -12.61
CA TRP A 59 3.57 -7.90 -11.17
C TRP A 59 4.45 -9.01 -10.58
N PHE A 60 5.18 -8.71 -9.51
CA PHE A 60 6.05 -9.65 -8.80
C PHE A 60 5.49 -9.94 -7.42
N GLN A 61 5.51 -11.21 -6.99
CA GLN A 61 5.04 -11.58 -5.66
C GLN A 61 5.90 -10.95 -4.56
N VAL A 62 5.26 -10.40 -3.54
CA VAL A 62 5.94 -9.89 -2.33
C VAL A 62 6.32 -11.05 -1.42
N THR A 63 5.37 -11.96 -1.18
CA THR A 63 5.59 -13.20 -0.43
C THR A 63 5.39 -14.38 -1.37
N PRO A 64 6.40 -15.24 -1.58
CA PRO A 64 6.27 -16.38 -2.46
C PRO A 64 5.07 -17.26 -2.09
N GLY A 65 4.23 -17.58 -3.08
CA GLY A 65 3.11 -18.51 -2.94
C GLY A 65 1.84 -17.94 -2.28
N ASP A 66 1.79 -16.67 -1.82
CA ASP A 66 0.58 -16.12 -1.21
C ASP A 66 -0.47 -15.63 -2.23
N GLY A 67 -0.08 -15.35 -3.48
CA GLY A 67 -0.96 -14.90 -4.56
C GLY A 67 -1.76 -13.62 -4.29
N LEU A 68 -1.64 -13.05 -3.10
CA LEU A 68 -2.43 -11.90 -2.63
C LEU A 68 -1.64 -10.60 -2.61
N SER A 69 -0.32 -10.70 -2.53
CA SER A 69 0.58 -9.55 -2.42
C SER A 69 1.57 -9.49 -3.58
N CYS A 70 1.55 -8.37 -4.29
CA CYS A 70 2.42 -8.15 -5.45
C CYS A 70 2.95 -6.73 -5.47
N LEU A 71 4.09 -6.54 -6.12
CA LEU A 71 4.63 -5.22 -6.43
C LEU A 71 4.86 -5.04 -7.94
N ARG A 72 4.80 -3.80 -8.38
CA ARG A 72 5.13 -3.39 -9.76
C ARG A 72 6.14 -2.27 -9.74
N VAL A 73 7.19 -2.40 -10.55
CA VAL A 73 8.31 -1.47 -10.58
C VAL A 73 8.16 -0.49 -11.74
N PHE A 74 8.31 0.80 -11.45
CA PHE A 74 8.33 1.90 -12.39
C PHE A 74 9.68 2.60 -12.27
N LEU A 75 10.55 2.43 -13.26
CA LEU A 75 11.87 3.07 -13.27
C LEU A 75 11.83 4.39 -14.04
N PRO A 76 12.51 5.44 -13.54
CA PRO A 76 12.65 6.69 -14.29
C PRO A 76 13.47 6.46 -15.57
N PRO A 77 13.34 7.36 -16.58
CA PRO A 77 14.13 7.32 -17.80
C PRO A 77 15.63 7.14 -17.56
N ALA A 78 16.30 6.45 -18.49
CA ALA A 78 17.74 6.19 -18.39
C ALA A 78 18.63 7.48 -18.41
N SER A 79 18.04 8.63 -18.78
CA SER A 79 18.69 9.93 -18.71
C SER A 79 19.01 10.40 -17.28
N PHE A 80 18.35 9.83 -16.26
CA PHE A 80 18.68 10.13 -14.87
C PHE A 80 19.90 9.33 -14.41
N ARG A 81 20.85 10.03 -13.77
CA ARG A 81 22.06 9.40 -13.20
C ARG A 81 21.67 8.42 -12.10
N ARG A 82 22.17 7.20 -12.21
CA ARG A 82 21.97 6.16 -11.21
C ARG A 82 23.09 6.14 -10.17
N PRO A 83 22.85 5.67 -8.92
CA PRO A 83 21.58 5.13 -8.43
C PRO A 83 20.58 6.24 -8.08
N VAL A 84 19.28 5.97 -8.33
CA VAL A 84 18.16 6.89 -8.04
C VAL A 84 17.48 6.55 -6.72
N PRO A 85 16.81 7.52 -6.04
CA PRO A 85 15.93 7.21 -4.90
C PRO A 85 14.71 6.39 -5.36
N ALA A 86 14.06 5.71 -4.42
CA ALA A 86 12.83 4.97 -4.66
C ALA A 86 11.75 5.29 -3.65
N VAL A 87 10.48 5.11 -4.05
CA VAL A 87 9.31 5.24 -3.20
C VAL A 87 8.45 4.00 -3.34
N VAL A 88 8.21 3.31 -2.22
CA VAL A 88 7.26 2.19 -2.13
C VAL A 88 5.87 2.78 -1.88
N ILE A 89 4.92 2.50 -2.77
CA ILE A 89 3.62 3.20 -2.86
C ILE A 89 2.50 2.26 -2.44
N PHE A 90 1.72 2.67 -1.46
CA PHE A 90 0.55 1.97 -0.93
C PHE A 90 -0.73 2.74 -1.30
N PRO A 91 -1.48 2.30 -2.32
CA PRO A 91 -2.74 2.94 -2.71
C PRO A 91 -3.79 2.87 -1.60
N GLY A 92 -4.68 3.86 -1.54
CA GLY A 92 -5.81 3.89 -0.63
C GLY A 92 -6.94 2.94 -1.02
N GLY A 93 -8.00 2.93 -0.20
CA GLY A 93 -9.20 2.13 -0.44
C GLY A 93 -9.75 1.47 0.82
N ALA A 94 -9.54 2.07 1.99
CA ALA A 94 -10.09 1.65 3.28
C ALA A 94 -9.75 0.20 3.67
N TYR A 95 -8.62 -0.36 3.19
CA TYR A 95 -8.25 -1.78 3.31
C TYR A 95 -9.29 -2.76 2.74
N ALA A 96 -10.20 -2.28 1.89
CA ALA A 96 -11.25 -3.06 1.25
C ALA A 96 -11.08 -3.17 -0.26
N VAL A 97 -10.47 -2.16 -0.87
CA VAL A 97 -10.13 -2.09 -2.29
C VAL A 97 -8.80 -1.37 -2.45
N LEU A 98 -8.26 -1.30 -3.66
CA LEU A 98 -7.03 -0.55 -3.97
C LEU A 98 -7.27 0.39 -5.15
N ALA A 99 -6.98 1.67 -4.97
CA ALA A 99 -6.99 2.70 -6.02
C ALA A 99 -5.71 2.63 -6.86
N LEU A 100 -5.40 1.44 -7.45
CA LEU A 100 -4.12 1.11 -8.10
C LEU A 100 -3.71 2.09 -9.20
N GLU A 101 -4.64 2.53 -10.04
CA GLU A 101 -4.35 3.46 -11.12
C GLU A 101 -4.10 4.88 -10.58
N LYS A 102 -5.05 5.39 -9.79
CA LYS A 102 -5.07 6.79 -9.34
C LYS A 102 -4.01 7.12 -8.29
N GLU A 103 -3.79 6.20 -7.34
CA GLU A 103 -2.92 6.39 -6.18
C GLU A 103 -1.73 5.42 -6.17
N GLY A 104 -1.58 4.65 -7.24
CA GLY A 104 -0.45 3.75 -7.50
C GLY A 104 0.33 4.17 -8.72
N SER A 105 -0.09 3.70 -9.92
CA SER A 105 0.62 3.91 -11.18
C SER A 105 0.80 5.40 -11.50
N ALA A 106 -0.25 6.23 -11.33
CA ALA A 106 -0.13 7.67 -11.58
C ALA A 106 0.92 8.35 -10.69
N TYR A 107 1.01 7.96 -9.41
CA TYR A 107 2.06 8.47 -8.52
C TYR A 107 3.45 8.00 -8.96
N ALA A 108 3.62 6.74 -9.31
CA ALA A 108 4.89 6.20 -9.79
C ALA A 108 5.37 6.91 -11.05
N GLU A 109 4.49 7.11 -12.03
CA GLU A 109 4.78 7.84 -13.27
C GLU A 109 5.12 9.32 -13.01
N PHE A 110 4.42 9.96 -12.06
CA PHE A 110 4.75 11.32 -11.66
C PHE A 110 6.15 11.39 -11.05
N LEU A 111 6.50 10.50 -10.13
CA LEU A 111 7.80 10.44 -9.46
C LEU A 111 8.93 10.16 -10.46
N ASN A 112 8.69 9.33 -11.48
CA ASN A 112 9.67 9.05 -12.53
C ASN A 112 10.13 10.30 -13.29
N ARG A 113 9.27 11.32 -13.43
CA ARG A 113 9.64 12.62 -14.06
C ARG A 113 10.68 13.39 -13.26
N PHE A 114 10.88 13.02 -11.99
CA PHE A 114 11.85 13.63 -11.08
C PHE A 114 13.01 12.69 -10.73
N GLY A 115 13.16 11.59 -11.48
CA GLY A 115 14.24 10.62 -11.27
C GLY A 115 14.06 9.73 -10.04
N ILE A 116 12.84 9.53 -9.58
CA ILE A 116 12.51 8.67 -8.45
C ILE A 116 11.85 7.39 -8.99
N ALA A 117 12.35 6.22 -8.60
CA ALA A 117 11.70 4.96 -8.90
C ALA A 117 10.41 4.78 -8.06
N GLY A 118 9.31 4.35 -8.68
CA GLY A 118 8.05 4.03 -8.00
C GLY A 118 7.87 2.52 -7.90
N ILE A 119 7.55 2.03 -6.70
CA ILE A 119 7.27 0.61 -6.43
C ILE A 119 5.85 0.49 -5.91
N VAL A 120 4.89 0.20 -6.79
CA VAL A 120 3.47 0.11 -6.42
C VAL A 120 3.18 -1.24 -5.81
N VAL A 121 2.56 -1.26 -4.64
CA VAL A 121 2.25 -2.49 -3.90
C VAL A 121 0.77 -2.77 -3.93
N ARG A 122 0.40 -3.96 -4.43
CA ARG A 122 -0.90 -4.58 -4.19
C ARG A 122 -0.77 -5.39 -2.91
N TYR A 123 -1.34 -4.90 -1.82
CA TYR A 123 -1.31 -5.56 -0.53
C TYR A 123 -2.63 -6.30 -0.25
N PRO A 124 -2.64 -7.31 0.66
CA PRO A 124 -3.84 -8.05 1.01
C PRO A 124 -4.93 -7.14 1.60
N LEU A 125 -6.18 -7.50 1.42
CA LEU A 125 -7.35 -6.70 1.83
C LEU A 125 -8.23 -7.41 2.85
N GLY A 126 -8.87 -6.64 3.72
CA GLY A 126 -9.74 -7.13 4.78
C GLY A 126 -11.09 -7.69 4.32
N SER A 127 -11.50 -7.39 3.09
CA SER A 127 -12.86 -7.70 2.62
C SER A 127 -12.95 -8.21 1.18
N MET A 128 -11.93 -8.92 0.64
CA MET A 128 -11.96 -9.35 -0.75
C MET A 128 -12.37 -10.84 -0.91
N PHE A 129 -13.53 -11.09 -1.58
CA PHE A 129 -13.98 -12.40 -2.11
C PHE A 129 -13.78 -13.61 -1.19
N GLY A 130 -14.05 -13.48 0.10
CA GLY A 130 -13.91 -14.58 1.07
C GLY A 130 -12.47 -14.79 1.57
N HIS A 131 -11.49 -14.06 1.08
CA HIS A 131 -10.13 -14.04 1.60
C HIS A 131 -9.95 -12.82 2.50
N PHE A 132 -10.17 -13.00 3.80
CA PHE A 132 -10.00 -11.94 4.78
C PHE A 132 -8.56 -11.92 5.28
N SER A 133 -7.82 -10.89 4.89
CA SER A 133 -6.49 -10.64 5.47
C SER A 133 -6.59 -9.42 6.38
N ARG A 134 -6.15 -9.57 7.62
CA ARG A 134 -6.10 -8.53 8.64
C ARG A 134 -4.67 -8.33 9.11
N HIS A 135 -4.49 -7.38 10.02
CA HIS A 135 -3.24 -7.27 10.77
C HIS A 135 -2.88 -8.63 11.41
N PRO A 136 -1.60 -9.07 11.36
CA PRO A 136 -0.40 -8.34 10.88
C PRO A 136 -0.13 -8.43 9.37
N LYS A 137 -0.82 -9.26 8.60
CA LYS A 137 -0.47 -9.62 7.21
C LYS A 137 -0.27 -8.44 6.27
N MET A 138 -1.09 -7.38 6.39
CA MET A 138 -0.93 -6.17 5.56
C MET A 138 0.35 -5.42 5.89
N VAL A 139 0.66 -5.31 7.20
CA VAL A 139 1.88 -4.64 7.69
C VAL A 139 3.13 -5.44 7.30
N ASP A 140 3.08 -6.77 7.43
CA ASP A 140 4.18 -7.64 7.03
C ASP A 140 4.46 -7.54 5.53
N THR A 141 3.41 -7.47 4.70
CA THR A 141 3.53 -7.23 3.26
C THR A 141 4.20 -5.88 2.98
N ALA A 142 3.79 -4.82 3.67
CA ALA A 142 4.36 -3.49 3.48
C ALA A 142 5.85 -3.45 3.87
N ARG A 143 6.21 -4.03 4.99
CA ARG A 143 7.60 -4.16 5.46
C ARG A 143 8.44 -4.96 4.46
N ARG A 144 7.91 -6.08 4.00
CA ARG A 144 8.57 -6.94 3.00
C ARG A 144 8.79 -6.21 1.68
N ALA A 145 7.85 -5.39 1.22
CA ALA A 145 8.00 -4.61 0.00
C ALA A 145 9.16 -3.59 0.09
N VAL A 146 9.35 -2.94 1.25
CA VAL A 146 10.50 -2.06 1.49
C VAL A 146 11.81 -2.86 1.48
N GLN A 147 11.85 -4.02 2.13
CA GLN A 147 13.02 -4.90 2.13
C GLN A 147 13.37 -5.41 0.73
N LEU A 148 12.38 -5.85 -0.05
CA LEU A 148 12.56 -6.27 -1.45
C LEU A 148 13.13 -5.13 -2.31
N THR A 149 12.62 -3.91 -2.14
CA THR A 149 13.14 -2.74 -2.86
C THR A 149 14.62 -2.52 -2.58
N ARG A 150 15.06 -2.66 -1.32
CA ARG A 150 16.48 -2.57 -0.95
C ARG A 150 17.30 -3.76 -1.42
N HIS A 151 16.75 -4.96 -1.34
CA HIS A 151 17.44 -6.19 -1.78
C HIS A 151 17.76 -6.14 -3.27
N TYR A 152 16.82 -5.68 -4.09
CA TYR A 152 16.99 -5.56 -5.54
C TYR A 152 17.52 -4.19 -6.00
N ALA A 153 17.89 -3.31 -5.07
CA ALA A 153 18.37 -1.97 -5.39
C ALA A 153 19.56 -1.94 -6.37
N PRO A 154 20.59 -2.82 -6.24
CA PRO A 154 21.70 -2.85 -7.22
C PRO A 154 21.24 -3.18 -8.64
N GLN A 155 20.35 -4.18 -8.81
CA GLN A 155 19.84 -4.61 -10.10
C GLN A 155 18.94 -3.57 -10.76
N LEU A 156 18.18 -2.80 -9.95
CA LEU A 156 17.26 -1.78 -10.40
C LEU A 156 17.91 -0.39 -10.56
N GLY A 157 19.18 -0.26 -10.17
CA GLY A 157 19.87 1.04 -10.13
C GLY A 157 19.25 2.01 -9.13
N ILE A 158 18.77 1.49 -8.00
CA ILE A 158 18.20 2.23 -6.88
C ILE A 158 19.27 2.43 -5.80
N ASP A 159 19.21 3.55 -5.09
CA ASP A 159 20.03 3.79 -3.90
C ASP A 159 19.32 3.18 -2.68
N PRO A 160 19.86 2.12 -2.06
CA PRO A 160 19.23 1.47 -0.92
C PRO A 160 19.16 2.35 0.34
N LYS A 161 19.88 3.49 0.37
CA LYS A 161 19.85 4.47 1.46
C LYS A 161 18.86 5.61 1.21
N ARG A 162 18.13 5.58 0.10
CA ARG A 162 17.10 6.57 -0.27
C ARG A 162 15.82 5.88 -0.71
N VAL A 163 15.29 4.99 0.16
CA VAL A 163 14.03 4.26 -0.07
C VAL A 163 12.97 4.78 0.89
N GLY A 164 12.07 5.59 0.38
CA GLY A 164 10.92 6.11 1.13
C GLY A 164 9.65 5.30 0.92
N VAL A 165 8.61 5.68 1.66
CA VAL A 165 7.25 5.14 1.52
C VAL A 165 6.27 6.25 1.17
N MET A 166 5.22 5.92 0.44
CA MET A 166 4.12 6.83 0.12
C MET A 166 2.79 6.10 0.20
N GLY A 167 1.77 6.78 0.69
CA GLY A 167 0.43 6.21 0.64
C GLY A 167 -0.66 7.25 0.83
N SER A 168 -1.87 6.87 0.42
CA SER A 168 -3.06 7.72 0.49
C SER A 168 -4.13 7.07 1.36
N SER A 169 -4.83 7.87 2.18
CA SER A 169 -5.97 7.36 2.98
C SER A 169 -5.53 6.17 3.87
N ALA A 170 -6.16 5.01 3.76
CA ALA A 170 -5.74 3.77 4.42
C ALA A 170 -4.32 3.32 4.00
N GLY A 171 -3.92 3.55 2.73
CA GLY A 171 -2.56 3.31 2.26
C GLY A 171 -1.56 4.29 2.91
N GLY A 172 -1.98 5.52 3.24
CA GLY A 172 -1.21 6.48 4.04
C GLY A 172 -0.96 5.97 5.46
N HIS A 173 -1.97 5.36 6.07
CA HIS A 173 -1.81 4.66 7.34
C HIS A 173 -0.79 3.51 7.22
N LEU A 174 -0.92 2.67 6.20
CA LEU A 174 0.01 1.55 5.98
C LEU A 174 1.45 2.02 5.73
N ALA A 175 1.64 3.13 4.99
CA ALA A 175 2.95 3.78 4.83
C ALA A 175 3.50 4.28 6.17
N GLY A 176 2.67 4.90 7.01
CA GLY A 176 3.03 5.29 8.38
C GLY A 176 3.40 4.11 9.27
N LEU A 177 2.70 2.98 9.13
CA LEU A 177 3.02 1.74 9.85
C LEU A 177 4.40 1.16 9.47
N CYS A 178 4.92 1.43 8.26
CA CYS A 178 6.31 1.10 7.95
C CYS A 178 7.32 1.87 8.82
N ILE A 179 6.96 3.05 9.33
CA ILE A 179 7.80 3.79 10.29
C ILE A 179 7.67 3.16 11.68
N VAL A 180 6.44 2.94 12.13
CA VAL A 180 6.11 2.46 13.49
C VAL A 180 6.56 1.01 13.71
N CYS A 181 6.28 0.14 12.73
CA CYS A 181 6.52 -1.31 12.80
C CYS A 181 7.76 -1.76 12.02
N GLY A 182 8.55 -0.83 11.49
CA GLY A 182 9.72 -1.16 10.67
C GLY A 182 10.84 -1.79 11.49
N ASP A 183 11.47 -2.85 10.96
CA ASP A 183 12.61 -3.51 11.57
C ASP A 183 13.94 -2.98 11.05
N ALA A 184 14.95 -3.04 11.90
CA ALA A 184 16.32 -2.93 11.46
C ALA A 184 16.71 -4.12 10.55
N ALA A 185 17.78 -3.97 9.79
CA ALA A 185 18.38 -5.07 9.05
C ALA A 185 18.80 -6.20 10.01
N ASP A 186 18.58 -7.46 9.59
CA ASP A 186 19.11 -8.63 10.28
C ASP A 186 20.16 -9.35 9.41
N PRO A 187 21.44 -9.00 9.51
CA PRO A 187 22.49 -9.59 8.68
C PRO A 187 22.64 -11.10 8.83
N ARG A 188 22.11 -11.69 9.91
CA ARG A 188 22.20 -13.13 10.21
C ARG A 188 20.99 -13.92 9.69
N SER A 189 19.96 -13.25 9.18
CA SER A 189 18.79 -13.93 8.65
C SER A 189 19.16 -14.91 7.52
N GLN A 190 18.51 -16.07 7.50
CA GLN A 190 18.63 -17.04 6.39
C GLN A 190 17.94 -16.50 5.12
N ASP A 191 16.92 -15.67 5.26
CA ASP A 191 16.29 -14.99 4.15
C ASP A 191 17.09 -13.73 3.75
N PRO A 192 17.68 -13.69 2.54
CA PRO A 192 18.49 -12.57 2.10
C PRO A 192 17.72 -11.25 2.02
N VAL A 193 16.40 -11.29 1.84
CA VAL A 193 15.55 -10.10 1.81
C VAL A 193 15.41 -9.51 3.23
N THR A 194 15.25 -10.34 4.25
CA THR A 194 15.17 -9.91 5.66
C THR A 194 16.50 -9.34 6.18
N ARG A 195 17.61 -9.60 5.48
CA ARG A 195 18.89 -8.92 5.78
C ARG A 195 18.84 -7.41 5.50
N GLN A 196 17.80 -6.92 4.82
CA GLN A 196 17.56 -5.49 4.57
C GLN A 196 16.62 -4.91 5.63
N SER A 197 16.84 -3.63 5.99
CA SER A 197 15.90 -2.91 6.85
C SER A 197 14.56 -2.68 6.16
N SER A 198 13.46 -2.81 6.90
CA SER A 198 12.13 -2.39 6.46
C SER A 198 11.77 -0.96 6.86
N LYS A 199 12.64 -0.24 7.63
CA LYS A 199 12.43 1.16 8.00
C LYS A 199 12.62 2.05 6.77
N PRO A 200 11.67 2.94 6.44
CA PRO A 200 11.84 3.88 5.34
C PRO A 200 12.81 5.01 5.70
N ASP A 201 13.43 5.63 4.68
CA ASP A 201 14.33 6.78 4.86
C ASP A 201 13.55 8.10 4.85
N PHE A 202 12.34 8.13 4.32
CA PHE A 202 11.38 9.24 4.36
C PHE A 202 9.95 8.72 4.13
N ALA A 203 8.93 9.53 4.44
CA ALA A 203 7.54 9.17 4.19
C ALA A 203 6.74 10.32 3.55
N ILE A 204 5.77 9.94 2.72
CA ILE A 204 4.81 10.84 2.05
C ILE A 204 3.41 10.32 2.36
N LEU A 205 2.64 11.06 3.15
CA LEU A 205 1.34 10.67 3.64
C LEU A 205 0.25 11.60 3.07
N CYS A 206 -0.58 11.07 2.18
CA CYS A 206 -1.61 11.84 1.50
C CYS A 206 -2.97 11.60 2.18
N TYR A 207 -3.57 12.64 2.75
CA TYR A 207 -4.85 12.55 3.50
C TYR A 207 -4.97 11.26 4.31
N PRO A 208 -3.96 10.95 5.16
CA PRO A 208 -3.83 9.64 5.76
C PRO A 208 -4.89 9.38 6.82
N VAL A 209 -5.32 8.13 6.94
CA VAL A 209 -5.82 7.62 8.21
C VAL A 209 -4.62 7.58 9.17
N VAL A 210 -4.81 8.00 10.42
CA VAL A 210 -3.72 8.10 11.41
C VAL A 210 -4.09 7.36 12.68
N SER A 211 -5.21 7.73 13.31
CA SER A 211 -5.64 7.10 14.54
C SER A 211 -6.53 5.89 14.31
N MET A 212 -6.31 4.84 15.12
CA MET A 212 -7.21 3.70 15.23
C MET A 212 -8.13 3.82 16.46
N ALA A 213 -7.81 4.71 17.41
CA ALA A 213 -8.47 4.83 18.70
C ALA A 213 -9.32 6.10 18.85
N ALA A 214 -8.86 7.26 18.32
CA ALA A 214 -9.51 8.55 18.51
C ALA A 214 -10.89 8.64 17.84
N GLU A 215 -11.70 9.63 18.25
CA GLU A 215 -13.04 9.89 17.68
C GLU A 215 -13.00 10.16 16.16
N CYS A 216 -11.93 10.80 15.68
CA CYS A 216 -11.70 11.07 14.26
C CYS A 216 -11.29 9.84 13.44
N THR A 217 -11.21 8.64 14.05
CA THR A 217 -10.80 7.43 13.33
C THR A 217 -11.72 7.12 12.16
N HIS A 218 -11.14 6.76 11.02
CA HIS A 218 -11.91 6.24 9.90
C HIS A 218 -12.32 4.79 10.18
N ARG A 219 -13.47 4.61 10.81
CA ARG A 219 -13.97 3.31 11.33
C ARG A 219 -13.89 2.19 10.30
N ARG A 220 -14.28 2.44 9.05
CA ARG A 220 -14.22 1.43 8.00
C ARG A 220 -12.79 0.91 7.76
N SER A 221 -11.78 1.78 7.76
CA SER A 221 -10.39 1.35 7.64
C SER A 221 -9.94 0.54 8.85
N ARG A 222 -10.29 0.99 10.06
CA ARG A 222 -9.98 0.28 11.30
C ARG A 222 -10.57 -1.14 11.28
N ASP A 223 -11.87 -1.25 10.99
CA ASP A 223 -12.60 -2.52 11.06
C ASP A 223 -12.13 -3.51 9.97
N ASN A 224 -11.75 -3.02 8.78
CA ASN A 224 -11.16 -3.87 7.74
C ASN A 224 -9.74 -4.33 8.10
N LEU A 225 -8.96 -3.51 8.80
CA LEU A 225 -7.60 -3.85 9.23
C LEU A 225 -7.61 -4.77 10.46
N LEU A 226 -8.46 -4.50 11.45
CA LEU A 226 -8.39 -5.09 12.80
C LEU A 226 -9.59 -5.98 13.16
N GLY A 227 -10.71 -5.84 12.46
CA GLY A 227 -11.99 -6.45 12.85
C GLY A 227 -12.86 -5.50 13.66
N SER A 228 -14.01 -6.02 14.11
CA SER A 228 -15.05 -5.24 14.78
C SER A 228 -14.78 -4.95 16.26
N ASP A 229 -13.91 -5.74 16.90
CA ASP A 229 -13.62 -5.66 18.34
C ASP A 229 -12.10 -5.83 18.60
N PRO A 230 -11.27 -4.87 18.17
CA PRO A 230 -9.84 -4.93 18.44
C PRO A 230 -9.53 -4.53 19.88
N ALA A 231 -8.53 -5.20 20.48
CA ALA A 231 -8.05 -4.87 21.81
C ALA A 231 -7.51 -3.42 21.87
N PRO A 232 -7.73 -2.69 22.99
CA PRO A 232 -7.27 -1.30 23.14
C PRO A 232 -5.76 -1.12 22.90
N GLU A 233 -4.96 -2.09 23.30
CA GLU A 233 -3.50 -2.09 23.11
C GLU A 233 -3.13 -2.13 21.62
N VAL A 234 -3.86 -2.91 20.82
CA VAL A 234 -3.68 -2.99 19.35
C VAL A 234 -4.08 -1.67 18.69
N LEU A 235 -5.20 -1.07 19.13
CA LEU A 235 -5.61 0.26 18.65
C LEU A 235 -4.51 1.29 18.90
N LYS A 236 -3.97 1.34 20.11
CA LYS A 236 -2.87 2.24 20.47
C LYS A 236 -1.61 1.96 19.66
N GLN A 237 -1.21 0.70 19.57
CA GLN A 237 0.00 0.28 18.85
C GLN A 237 -0.05 0.67 17.37
N LEU A 238 -1.22 0.61 16.75
CA LEU A 238 -1.42 0.90 15.33
C LEU A 238 -1.94 2.32 15.06
N SER A 239 -2.08 3.16 16.07
CA SER A 239 -2.30 4.61 15.93
C SER A 239 -0.96 5.29 15.72
N LEU A 240 -0.78 5.96 14.56
CA LEU A 240 0.50 6.55 14.20
C LEU A 240 0.94 7.65 15.17
N GLU A 241 0.00 8.45 15.66
CA GLU A 241 0.24 9.54 16.61
C GLU A 241 0.70 9.02 18.00
N GLU A 242 0.26 7.83 18.38
CA GLU A 242 0.59 7.23 19.66
C GLU A 242 1.95 6.50 19.62
N SER A 243 2.25 5.84 18.49
CA SER A 243 3.35 4.89 18.37
C SER A 243 4.51 5.37 17.53
N MET A 244 4.48 6.62 17.04
CA MET A 244 5.58 7.20 16.24
C MET A 244 6.89 7.20 17.04
N PRO A 245 7.97 6.57 16.55
CA PRO A 245 9.26 6.55 17.26
C PRO A 245 9.92 7.93 17.30
N ASP A 246 10.77 8.19 18.31
CA ASP A 246 11.48 9.47 18.47
C ASP A 246 12.46 9.76 17.32
N HIS A 247 12.95 8.72 16.67
CA HIS A 247 13.86 8.80 15.53
C HIS A 247 13.18 8.41 14.21
N ALA A 248 11.94 8.87 14.01
CA ALA A 248 11.25 8.69 12.76
C ALA A 248 11.94 9.48 11.63
N PRO A 249 11.86 8.99 10.38
CA PRO A 249 12.42 9.70 9.23
C PRO A 249 11.62 10.98 8.92
N PRO A 250 12.13 11.87 8.05
CA PRO A 250 11.37 13.02 7.58
C PRO A 250 10.03 12.65 6.96
N VAL A 251 8.97 13.40 7.29
CA VAL A 251 7.60 13.12 6.85
C VAL A 251 7.00 14.32 6.12
N PHE A 252 6.52 14.11 4.90
CA PHE A 252 5.62 15.03 4.22
C PHE A 252 4.18 14.53 4.37
N LEU A 253 3.26 15.37 4.84
CA LEU A 253 1.86 15.01 4.96
C LEU A 253 0.94 16.14 4.53
N TRP A 254 -0.20 15.81 3.94
CA TRP A 254 -1.19 16.78 3.53
C TRP A 254 -2.61 16.22 3.57
N THR A 255 -3.57 17.11 3.74
CA THR A 255 -5.00 16.84 3.64
C THR A 255 -5.74 18.10 3.17
N THR A 256 -7.06 18.04 3.12
CA THR A 256 -7.92 19.20 2.89
C THR A 256 -8.89 19.39 4.06
N GLY A 257 -9.25 20.63 4.36
CA GLY A 257 -10.24 20.94 5.39
C GLY A 257 -11.67 20.49 5.07
N GLU A 258 -11.96 20.23 3.78
CA GLU A 258 -13.27 19.72 3.32
C GLU A 258 -13.33 18.19 3.23
N ASP A 259 -12.30 17.46 3.68
CA ASP A 259 -12.32 16.00 3.67
C ASP A 259 -13.41 15.46 4.63
N ARG A 260 -14.44 14.82 4.07
CA ARG A 260 -15.57 14.22 4.80
C ARG A 260 -15.46 12.71 4.97
N THR A 261 -14.40 12.09 4.44
CA THR A 261 -14.17 10.65 4.52
C THR A 261 -13.16 10.33 5.62
N VAL A 262 -12.00 10.98 5.59
CA VAL A 262 -11.00 10.92 6.67
C VAL A 262 -10.91 12.30 7.28
N ASP A 263 -11.38 12.42 8.51
CA ASP A 263 -11.36 13.69 9.24
C ASP A 263 -9.96 14.31 9.23
N PRO A 264 -9.80 15.58 8.82
CA PRO A 264 -8.52 16.29 8.84
C PRO A 264 -7.80 16.25 10.19
N GLU A 265 -8.53 16.04 11.27
CA GLU A 265 -7.97 15.85 12.61
C GLU A 265 -6.98 14.68 12.68
N ASN A 266 -7.13 13.64 11.84
CA ASN A 266 -6.11 12.60 11.68
C ASN A 266 -4.73 13.19 11.35
N THR A 267 -4.67 14.09 10.35
CA THR A 267 -3.43 14.77 9.96
C THR A 267 -2.90 15.68 11.06
N LEU A 268 -3.78 16.40 11.76
CA LEU A 268 -3.40 17.28 12.87
C LEU A 268 -2.86 16.52 14.09
N LEU A 269 -3.42 15.35 14.41
CA LEU A 269 -2.89 14.46 15.46
C LEU A 269 -1.44 14.07 15.19
N LEU A 270 -1.16 13.65 13.97
CA LEU A 270 0.20 13.26 13.59
C LEU A 270 1.14 14.46 13.56
N ASP A 271 0.71 15.60 13.02
CA ASP A 271 1.48 16.85 12.99
C ASP A 271 1.93 17.28 14.41
N ARG A 272 1.00 17.28 15.37
CA ARG A 272 1.31 17.58 16.78
C ARG A 272 2.34 16.62 17.36
N THR A 273 2.25 15.33 17.02
CA THR A 273 3.21 14.33 17.50
C THR A 273 4.60 14.51 16.86
N LEU A 274 4.67 14.75 15.54
CA LEU A 274 5.93 15.02 14.85
C LEU A 274 6.59 16.30 15.38
N THR A 275 5.82 17.35 15.63
CA THR A 275 6.29 18.60 16.22
C THR A 275 6.85 18.38 17.63
N ARG A 276 6.09 17.73 18.51
CA ARG A 276 6.51 17.41 19.88
C ARG A 276 7.80 16.61 19.93
N LYS A 277 7.96 15.65 19.00
CA LYS A 277 9.16 14.78 18.88
C LYS A 277 10.28 15.42 18.08
N LYS A 278 10.10 16.64 17.56
CA LYS A 278 11.07 17.37 16.73
C LYS A 278 11.50 16.58 15.48
N ILE A 279 10.61 15.77 14.93
CA ILE A 279 10.84 15.02 13.70
C ILE A 279 10.74 16.00 12.52
N PRO A 280 11.70 16.02 11.58
CA PRO A 280 11.60 16.87 10.39
C PRO A 280 10.35 16.54 9.60
N HIS A 281 9.45 17.51 9.41
CA HIS A 281 8.22 17.27 8.67
C HIS A 281 7.72 18.55 7.98
N ARG A 282 6.81 18.38 7.05
CA ARG A 282 6.01 19.43 6.45
C ARG A 282 4.57 18.98 6.36
N THR A 283 3.70 19.66 7.06
CA THR A 283 2.26 19.46 7.03
C THR A 283 1.59 20.57 6.21
N ILE A 284 0.66 20.22 5.32
CA ILE A 284 -0.14 21.17 4.57
C ILE A 284 -1.61 20.75 4.66
N ILE A 285 -2.44 21.68 5.16
CA ILE A 285 -3.89 21.52 5.14
C ILE A 285 -4.44 22.55 4.16
N TYR A 286 -4.83 22.06 2.98
CA TYR A 286 -5.49 22.91 1.99
C TYR A 286 -6.92 23.18 2.40
N GLU A 287 -7.42 24.39 2.13
CA GLU A 287 -8.78 24.77 2.52
C GLU A 287 -9.83 23.87 1.84
N LYS A 288 -9.67 23.62 0.52
CA LYS A 288 -10.71 23.01 -0.33
C LYS A 288 -10.28 21.71 -0.98
N GLY A 289 -11.25 20.82 -1.13
CA GLY A 289 -11.13 19.60 -1.90
C GLY A 289 -11.71 18.38 -1.17
N PRO A 290 -12.33 17.43 -1.89
CA PRO A 290 -12.84 16.20 -1.33
C PRO A 290 -11.70 15.20 -1.04
N HIS A 291 -12.02 14.14 -0.30
CA HIS A 291 -11.11 13.01 -0.10
C HIS A 291 -10.67 12.32 -1.40
N GLY A 292 -9.50 11.72 -1.39
CA GLY A 292 -9.06 10.82 -2.46
C GLY A 292 -8.72 11.53 -3.77
N MET A 293 -8.16 12.73 -3.74
CA MET A 293 -7.89 13.52 -4.96
C MET A 293 -6.77 12.96 -5.82
N GLY A 294 -5.79 12.24 -5.25
CA GLY A 294 -4.62 11.77 -5.99
C GLY A 294 -3.81 12.93 -6.56
N LEU A 295 -3.36 12.84 -7.81
CA LEU A 295 -2.67 13.93 -8.53
C LEU A 295 -3.63 15.00 -9.09
N LEU A 296 -4.90 14.92 -8.83
CA LEU A 296 -5.98 15.73 -9.38
C LEU A 296 -6.09 15.63 -10.92
N SER A 297 -7.30 15.43 -11.40
CA SER A 297 -7.63 15.54 -12.84
C SER A 297 -7.50 16.99 -13.31
N ALA A 298 -7.51 17.24 -14.63
CA ALA A 298 -7.45 18.59 -15.17
C ALA A 298 -8.56 19.48 -14.61
N SER A 299 -9.81 19.01 -14.59
CA SER A 299 -10.95 19.73 -14.02
C SER A 299 -10.85 19.97 -12.52
N GLN A 300 -10.27 19.03 -11.76
CA GLN A 300 -10.02 19.21 -10.34
C GLN A 300 -8.91 20.24 -10.06
N ARG A 301 -7.87 20.31 -10.88
CA ARG A 301 -6.80 21.32 -10.76
C ARG A 301 -7.33 22.72 -10.99
N GLU A 302 -8.23 22.89 -11.95
CA GLU A 302 -8.91 24.15 -12.19
C GLU A 302 -9.81 24.56 -11.02
N LYS A 303 -10.56 23.60 -10.46
CA LYS A 303 -11.48 23.84 -9.34
C LYS A 303 -10.75 24.03 -8.01
N TYR A 304 -9.61 23.38 -7.79
CA TYR A 304 -8.85 23.39 -6.53
C TYR A 304 -7.37 23.75 -6.79
N PRO A 305 -7.06 24.98 -7.30
CA PRO A 305 -5.73 25.34 -7.74
C PRO A 305 -4.68 25.31 -6.63
N GLU A 306 -5.06 25.64 -5.39
CA GLU A 306 -4.13 25.58 -4.26
C GLU A 306 -3.79 24.12 -3.91
N THR A 307 -4.78 23.26 -3.78
CA THR A 307 -4.58 21.83 -3.50
C THR A 307 -3.77 21.16 -4.62
N ALA A 308 -3.91 21.60 -5.86
CA ALA A 308 -3.14 21.09 -6.99
C ALA A 308 -1.63 21.31 -6.87
N LYS A 309 -1.16 22.15 -5.94
CA LYS A 309 0.27 22.41 -5.71
C LYS A 309 0.97 21.33 -4.88
N TRP A 310 0.21 20.45 -4.19
CA TRP A 310 0.80 19.49 -3.25
C TRP A 310 1.93 18.62 -3.86
N PRO A 311 1.88 18.16 -5.15
CA PRO A 311 2.95 17.32 -5.68
C PRO A 311 4.28 18.08 -5.81
N GLN A 312 4.24 19.37 -6.17
CA GLN A 312 5.42 20.23 -6.25
C GLN A 312 5.98 20.57 -4.86
N GLU A 313 5.08 20.78 -3.87
CA GLU A 313 5.48 21.00 -2.48
C GLU A 313 6.18 19.75 -1.90
N MET A 314 5.70 18.57 -2.22
CA MET A 314 6.33 17.29 -1.85
C MET A 314 7.72 17.15 -2.49
N ILE A 315 7.87 17.41 -3.79
CA ILE A 315 9.18 17.38 -4.46
C ILE A 315 10.13 18.41 -3.85
N GLY A 316 9.65 19.63 -3.55
CA GLY A 316 10.43 20.65 -2.86
C GLY A 316 10.88 20.19 -1.46
N PHE A 317 10.02 19.51 -0.72
CA PHE A 317 10.37 18.92 0.57
C PHE A 317 11.46 17.86 0.43
N LEU A 318 11.35 16.91 -0.50
CA LEU A 318 12.34 15.85 -0.70
C LEU A 318 13.71 16.41 -1.10
N ARG A 319 13.78 17.51 -1.88
CA ARG A 319 15.02 18.19 -2.19
C ARG A 319 15.67 18.81 -0.94
N ARG A 320 14.88 19.55 -0.14
CA ARG A 320 15.39 20.16 1.10
C ARG A 320 15.90 19.11 2.10
N GLN A 321 15.35 17.89 2.08
CA GLN A 321 15.81 16.79 2.91
C GLN A 321 16.99 16.00 2.30
N GLY A 322 17.49 16.39 1.13
CA GLY A 322 18.65 15.76 0.47
C GLY A 322 18.34 14.42 -0.23
N PHE A 323 17.08 14.07 -0.41
CA PHE A 323 16.70 12.82 -1.12
C PHE A 323 16.75 12.96 -2.64
N LEU A 324 16.67 14.19 -3.15
CA LEU A 324 16.80 14.50 -4.58
C LEU A 324 18.02 15.41 -4.78
N GLY A 325 18.85 15.06 -5.77
CA GLY A 325 19.92 15.94 -6.21
C GLY A 325 19.39 17.19 -6.92
N ASP A 326 20.19 18.22 -6.96
CA ASP A 326 19.98 19.34 -7.87
C ASP A 326 20.08 18.82 -9.31
N ARG A 327 19.18 19.31 -10.18
CA ARG A 327 19.21 18.98 -11.63
C ARG A 327 20.37 19.67 -12.30
#